data_fbab762d3114f67ec41f152875252bdb
#
_entry.id   fbab762d3114f67ec41f152875252bdb
#
_cell.length_a   1.000
_cell.length_b   1.000
_cell.length_c   1.000
_cell.angle_alpha   90.00
_cell.angle_beta   90.00
_cell.angle_gamma   90.00
#
_symmetry.space_group_name_H-M   'P 1'
#
loop_
_entity.id
_entity.type
_entity.pdbx_description
1 polymer ?
#
loop_
_entity_poly.entity_id
_entity_poly.type
_entity_poly.pdbx_seq_one_letter_code
_entity_poly.pdbx_strand_id
1 'polypeptide(L)'
;SSSWGARFIRERFAEIGKSVPTAPHVPDPSAWADNAITLAWLGHATVLINFYGLRILTDPTFFNRIGVDAWVGTIGPLRLVQCALSPEAVPDIDLLLVSHAHFDHLDTPSLAAVPGTPAVVMARGTSDLLPDRATASVAELGWNETVRVRTPRGDAHVHGLEVRHWAARVRRDTWRGYTGFVVEREGRRLLIGGDTADTPLFRDHRRHGPFEAAVMPIGAYDPWISNHCTPEQAVAMADAAGARLFVPIHHQSFRLSREPVREPIERAEAMLAREQGRLALRDLGQTIVLAS
;
A
#
# COMPACT_ATOMS: atom_id res chain seq x y z
N SER A 1 -17.39 -23.86 8.43
CA SER A 1 -17.64 -22.82 7.38
C SER A 1 -18.85 -21.93 7.68
N SER A 2 -19.85 -22.41 8.45
CA SER A 2 -21.04 -21.58 8.79
C SER A 2 -20.78 -20.46 9.79
N SER A 3 -19.74 -20.56 10.61
CA SER A 3 -19.44 -19.56 11.65
C SER A 3 -18.85 -18.24 11.09
N TRP A 4 -18.12 -18.28 9.98
CA TRP A 4 -17.47 -17.08 9.43
C TRP A 4 -18.48 -16.14 8.76
N GLY A 5 -19.39 -16.68 7.94
CA GLY A 5 -20.43 -15.88 7.28
C GLY A 5 -21.39 -15.21 8.28
N ALA A 6 -21.82 -15.95 9.33
CA ALA A 6 -22.67 -15.40 10.37
C ALA A 6 -21.95 -14.32 11.20
N ARG A 7 -20.65 -14.48 11.46
CA ARG A 7 -19.81 -13.49 12.14
C ARG A 7 -19.67 -12.24 11.27
N PHE A 8 -19.36 -12.39 9.98
CA PHE A 8 -19.25 -11.28 9.02
C PHE A 8 -20.55 -10.46 8.96
N ILE A 9 -21.69 -11.12 8.81
CA ILE A 9 -23.01 -10.45 8.78
C ILE A 9 -23.28 -9.70 10.09
N ARG A 10 -23.04 -10.32 11.25
CA ARG A 10 -23.23 -9.70 12.57
C ARG A 10 -22.32 -8.48 12.76
N GLU A 11 -21.06 -8.56 12.32
CA GLU A 11 -20.12 -7.44 12.38
C GLU A 11 -20.61 -6.28 11.51
N ARG A 12 -21.16 -6.55 10.30
CA ARG A 12 -21.74 -5.50 9.42
C ARG A 12 -22.93 -4.79 10.07
N PHE A 13 -23.83 -5.53 10.72
CA PHE A 13 -24.93 -4.92 11.48
C PHE A 13 -24.42 -4.09 12.67
N ALA A 14 -23.41 -4.56 13.35
CA ALA A 14 -22.79 -3.83 14.48
C ALA A 14 -22.03 -2.56 14.07
N GLU A 15 -21.76 -2.36 12.79
CA GLU A 15 -21.10 -1.16 12.24
C GLU A 15 -22.09 -0.07 11.79
N ILE A 16 -23.38 -0.37 11.73
CA ILE A 16 -24.41 0.62 11.33
C ILE A 16 -24.41 1.76 12.34
N GLY A 17 -24.26 2.99 11.86
CA GLY A 17 -24.24 4.20 12.69
C GLY A 17 -22.95 4.46 13.46
N LYS A 18 -21.90 3.62 13.31
CA LYS A 18 -20.60 3.92 13.91
C LYS A 18 -19.88 5.02 13.15
N SER A 19 -19.45 6.03 13.86
CA SER A 19 -18.49 7.00 13.33
C SER A 19 -17.10 6.37 13.26
N VAL A 20 -16.37 6.64 12.19
CA VAL A 20 -14.98 6.24 12.05
C VAL A 20 -14.11 7.37 12.58
N PRO A 21 -13.26 7.14 13.61
CA PRO A 21 -12.40 8.18 14.17
C PRO A 21 -11.42 8.72 13.12
N THR A 22 -11.06 9.98 13.25
CA THR A 22 -10.05 10.63 12.39
C THR A 22 -8.66 10.03 12.63
N ALA A 23 -7.79 10.14 11.62
CA ALA A 23 -6.39 9.76 11.76
C ALA A 23 -5.69 10.60 12.84
N PRO A 24 -4.75 10.02 13.61
CA PRO A 24 -4.04 10.73 14.68
C PRO A 24 -3.13 11.85 14.15
N HIS A 25 -2.69 11.76 12.90
CA HIS A 25 -1.87 12.77 12.24
C HIS A 25 -2.48 13.10 10.87
N VAL A 26 -2.24 14.32 10.41
CA VAL A 26 -2.66 14.80 9.08
C VAL A 26 -1.43 15.33 8.36
N PRO A 27 -0.98 14.68 7.28
CA PRO A 27 0.12 15.18 6.47
C PRO A 27 -0.21 16.53 5.83
N ASP A 28 0.81 17.36 5.65
CA ASP A 28 0.71 18.57 4.84
C ASP A 28 1.64 18.47 3.61
N PRO A 29 1.15 17.89 2.49
CA PRO A 29 1.96 17.75 1.29
C PRO A 29 2.38 19.07 0.64
N SER A 30 1.71 20.19 0.96
CA SER A 30 2.05 21.51 0.43
C SER A 30 3.37 22.05 1.01
N ALA A 31 3.74 21.58 2.19
CA ALA A 31 4.99 21.95 2.86
C ALA A 31 6.20 21.07 2.45
N TRP A 32 6.01 20.06 1.58
CA TRP A 32 7.09 19.15 1.23
C TRP A 32 8.05 19.74 0.20
N ALA A 33 9.33 19.64 0.50
CA ALA A 33 10.39 20.14 -0.40
C ALA A 33 10.58 19.19 -1.59
N ASP A 34 10.62 19.73 -2.81
CA ASP A 34 10.78 18.94 -4.04
C ASP A 34 12.19 18.35 -4.20
N ASN A 35 13.17 18.75 -3.42
CA ASN A 35 14.52 18.18 -3.41
C ASN A 35 14.74 17.10 -2.34
N ALA A 36 13.68 16.56 -1.77
CA ALA A 36 13.73 15.53 -0.74
C ALA A 36 12.87 14.32 -1.10
N ILE A 37 13.09 13.21 -0.41
CA ILE A 37 12.20 12.05 -0.40
C ILE A 37 11.35 12.16 0.86
N THR A 38 10.04 12.28 0.70
CA THR A 38 9.09 12.38 1.81
C THR A 38 8.02 11.31 1.65
N LEU A 39 7.74 10.56 2.72
CA LEU A 39 6.67 9.56 2.75
C LEU A 39 5.66 9.91 3.84
N ALA A 40 4.38 9.72 3.55
CA ALA A 40 3.31 9.74 4.53
C ALA A 40 2.43 8.50 4.39
N TRP A 41 2.19 7.80 5.49
CA TRP A 41 1.28 6.67 5.51
C TRP A 41 -0.16 7.14 5.72
N LEU A 42 -0.96 7.08 4.67
CA LEU A 42 -2.36 7.54 4.71
C LEU A 42 -3.32 6.51 5.33
N GLY A 43 -2.85 5.27 5.46
CA GLY A 43 -3.57 4.15 6.03
C GLY A 43 -3.66 2.96 5.09
N HIS A 44 -3.78 1.76 5.64
CA HIS A 44 -3.74 0.48 4.94
C HIS A 44 -2.46 0.35 4.08
N ALA A 45 -2.59 0.12 2.77
CA ALA A 45 -1.48 0.08 1.82
C ALA A 45 -1.25 1.42 1.10
N THR A 46 -1.99 2.46 1.48
CA THR A 46 -1.92 3.77 0.83
C THR A 46 -0.79 4.60 1.43
N VAL A 47 0.25 4.84 0.65
CA VAL A 47 1.38 5.72 0.99
C VAL A 47 1.48 6.82 -0.05
N LEU A 48 1.48 8.08 0.40
CA LEU A 48 1.78 9.22 -0.43
C LEU A 48 3.29 9.50 -0.34
N ILE A 49 3.94 9.62 -1.48
CA ILE A 49 5.38 9.78 -1.59
C ILE A 49 5.68 11.00 -2.44
N ASN A 50 6.52 11.88 -1.93
CA ASN A 50 7.27 12.83 -2.75
C ASN A 50 8.65 12.24 -3.01
N PHE A 51 8.99 12.03 -4.27
CA PHE A 51 10.28 11.50 -4.66
C PHE A 51 10.99 12.51 -5.56
N TYR A 52 11.68 13.45 -4.95
CA TYR A 52 12.31 14.60 -5.64
C TYR A 52 11.33 15.33 -6.56
N GLY A 53 10.20 15.77 -5.99
CA GLY A 53 9.15 16.49 -6.70
C GLY A 53 8.12 15.61 -7.42
N LEU A 54 8.43 14.33 -7.70
CA LEU A 54 7.48 13.39 -8.27
C LEU A 54 6.51 12.91 -7.19
N ARG A 55 5.21 13.10 -7.41
CA ARG A 55 4.16 12.67 -6.47
C ARG A 55 3.67 11.27 -6.83
N ILE A 56 3.89 10.31 -5.92
CA ILE A 56 3.54 8.90 -6.11
C ILE A 56 2.49 8.52 -5.06
N LEU A 57 1.50 7.75 -5.48
CA LEU A 57 0.50 7.17 -4.57
C LEU A 57 0.45 5.66 -4.78
N THR A 58 0.41 4.90 -3.68
CA THR A 58 0.30 3.44 -3.72
C THR A 58 -1.07 2.99 -3.28
N ASP A 59 -1.64 1.99 -3.93
CA ASP A 59 -2.85 1.24 -3.54
C ASP A 59 -3.92 2.10 -2.82
N PRO A 60 -4.50 3.14 -3.48
CA PRO A 60 -5.33 4.12 -2.80
C PRO A 60 -6.64 3.51 -2.29
N THR A 61 -6.89 3.71 -1.00
CA THR A 61 -8.14 3.42 -0.33
C THR A 61 -8.52 4.62 0.55
N PHE A 62 -9.34 5.53 0.04
CA PHE A 62 -9.69 6.77 0.75
C PHE A 62 -10.93 6.64 1.62
N PHE A 63 -11.90 5.84 1.18
CA PHE A 63 -13.22 5.80 1.78
C PHE A 63 -13.31 4.88 2.99
N ASN A 64 -14.38 5.07 3.78
CA ASN A 64 -14.56 4.33 5.03
C ASN A 64 -14.93 2.86 4.84
N ARG A 65 -15.25 2.41 3.62
CA ARG A 65 -15.48 1.01 3.28
C ARG A 65 -14.75 0.62 2.02
N ILE A 66 -14.25 -0.60 2.02
CA ILE A 66 -13.71 -1.29 0.85
C ILE A 66 -14.61 -2.50 0.54
N GLY A 67 -14.69 -2.91 -0.71
CA GLY A 67 -15.46 -4.09 -1.10
C GLY A 67 -16.24 -3.91 -2.39
N VAL A 68 -17.43 -4.53 -2.43
CA VAL A 68 -18.28 -4.52 -3.62
C VAL A 68 -19.22 -3.32 -3.58
N ASP A 69 -19.18 -2.52 -4.62
CA ASP A 69 -20.13 -1.42 -4.79
C ASP A 69 -21.52 -1.96 -5.16
N ALA A 70 -22.51 -1.55 -4.39
CA ALA A 70 -23.90 -1.88 -4.57
C ALA A 70 -24.75 -0.59 -4.57
N TRP A 71 -26.02 -0.70 -4.97
CA TRP A 71 -26.97 0.43 -5.01
C TRP A 71 -27.11 1.20 -3.69
N VAL A 72 -26.80 0.51 -2.57
CA VAL A 72 -26.91 1.06 -1.20
C VAL A 72 -25.55 1.50 -0.63
N GLY A 73 -24.52 1.55 -1.46
CA GLY A 73 -23.14 1.87 -1.06
C GLY A 73 -22.21 0.65 -1.09
N THR A 74 -20.98 0.84 -0.67
CA THR A 74 -19.95 -0.23 -0.66
C THR A 74 -20.21 -1.23 0.45
N ILE A 75 -20.31 -2.51 0.09
CA ILE A 75 -20.48 -3.64 1.02
C ILE A 75 -19.12 -4.28 1.28
N GLY A 76 -18.65 -4.17 2.52
CA GLY A 76 -17.38 -4.75 2.94
C GLY A 76 -16.90 -4.18 4.28
N PRO A 77 -15.66 -4.43 4.69
CA PRO A 77 -15.12 -3.97 5.95
C PRO A 77 -15.17 -2.44 6.12
N LEU A 78 -15.58 -1.99 7.32
CA LEU A 78 -15.50 -0.58 7.71
C LEU A 78 -14.09 -0.29 8.23
N ARG A 79 -13.58 0.90 7.91
CA ARG A 79 -12.32 1.39 8.48
C ARG A 79 -12.41 1.50 10.01
N LEU A 80 -11.30 1.21 10.65
CA LEU A 80 -11.10 1.44 12.09
C LEU A 80 -10.72 2.89 12.36
N VAL A 81 -10.00 3.52 11.40
CA VAL A 81 -9.54 4.91 11.44
C VAL A 81 -9.68 5.46 10.02
N GLN A 82 -10.12 6.71 9.86
CA GLN A 82 -10.24 7.36 8.55
C GLN A 82 -8.89 7.44 7.83
N CYS A 83 -8.92 7.50 6.50
CA CYS A 83 -7.74 7.86 5.73
C CYS A 83 -7.21 9.22 6.19
N ALA A 84 -5.89 9.35 6.32
CA ALA A 84 -5.27 10.56 6.89
C ALA A 84 -5.46 11.81 6.01
N LEU A 85 -5.73 11.62 4.71
CA LEU A 85 -6.14 12.68 3.79
C LEU A 85 -7.39 12.25 3.03
N SER A 86 -8.31 13.17 2.84
CA SER A 86 -9.39 12.99 1.85
C SER A 86 -8.82 13.14 0.43
N PRO A 87 -9.51 12.62 -0.60
CA PRO A 87 -9.05 12.78 -1.99
C PRO A 87 -8.74 14.23 -2.35
N GLU A 88 -9.54 15.18 -1.88
CA GLU A 88 -9.41 16.62 -2.17
C GLU A 88 -8.16 17.25 -1.52
N ALA A 89 -7.66 16.63 -0.45
CA ALA A 89 -6.46 17.08 0.26
C ALA A 89 -5.16 16.44 -0.27
N VAL A 90 -5.29 15.42 -1.13
CA VAL A 90 -4.14 14.82 -1.82
C VAL A 90 -3.71 15.73 -2.98
N PRO A 91 -2.41 16.00 -3.18
CA PRO A 91 -1.95 16.77 -4.33
C PRO A 91 -2.17 15.99 -5.65
N ASP A 92 -2.06 16.67 -6.78
CA ASP A 92 -2.03 16.00 -8.09
C ASP A 92 -0.96 14.91 -8.12
N ILE A 93 -1.36 13.71 -8.49
CA ILE A 93 -0.50 12.53 -8.54
C ILE A 93 0.10 12.38 -9.94
N ASP A 94 1.41 12.19 -9.99
CA ASP A 94 2.16 11.93 -11.23
C ASP A 94 2.24 10.44 -11.57
N LEU A 95 2.39 9.59 -10.53
CA LEU A 95 2.53 8.14 -10.66
C LEU A 95 1.62 7.43 -9.64
N LEU A 96 0.75 6.58 -10.13
CA LEU A 96 -0.11 5.72 -9.34
C LEU A 96 0.37 4.27 -9.47
N LEU A 97 0.62 3.61 -8.34
CA LEU A 97 1.01 2.21 -8.27
C LEU A 97 -0.13 1.38 -7.69
N VAL A 98 -0.48 0.27 -8.35
CA VAL A 98 -1.51 -0.66 -7.89
C VAL A 98 -0.94 -2.08 -7.89
N SER A 99 -0.76 -2.64 -6.71
CA SER A 99 -0.02 -3.89 -6.50
C SER A 99 -0.78 -5.14 -6.96
N HIS A 100 -2.10 -5.18 -6.77
CA HIS A 100 -2.95 -6.32 -7.16
C HIS A 100 -4.45 -5.99 -7.08
N ALA A 101 -5.31 -6.95 -7.46
CA ALA A 101 -6.74 -6.72 -7.66
C ALA A 101 -7.62 -6.84 -6.40
N HIS A 102 -7.11 -7.16 -5.22
CA HIS A 102 -7.93 -7.22 -4.01
C HIS A 102 -8.59 -5.88 -3.70
N PHE A 103 -9.78 -5.92 -3.09
CA PHE A 103 -10.60 -4.74 -2.86
C PHE A 103 -9.97 -3.69 -1.94
N ASP A 104 -9.03 -4.09 -1.11
CA ASP A 104 -8.28 -3.24 -0.18
C ASP A 104 -7.00 -2.64 -0.77
N HIS A 105 -6.70 -2.94 -2.04
CA HIS A 105 -5.59 -2.37 -2.82
C HIS A 105 -6.09 -1.70 -4.10
N LEU A 106 -6.97 -2.35 -4.85
CA LEU A 106 -7.62 -1.82 -6.04
C LEU A 106 -9.07 -1.44 -5.67
N ASP A 107 -9.23 -0.34 -4.96
CA ASP A 107 -10.54 0.22 -4.61
C ASP A 107 -11.00 1.17 -5.72
N THR A 108 -11.96 0.73 -6.52
CA THR A 108 -12.42 1.46 -7.72
C THR A 108 -12.91 2.88 -7.40
N PRO A 109 -13.71 3.13 -6.33
CA PRO A 109 -14.07 4.50 -5.96
C PRO A 109 -12.86 5.37 -5.62
N SER A 110 -11.88 4.84 -4.89
CA SER A 110 -10.67 5.57 -4.55
C SER A 110 -9.81 5.86 -5.77
N LEU A 111 -9.66 4.89 -6.67
CA LEU A 111 -8.96 5.10 -7.95
C LEU A 111 -9.61 6.20 -8.78
N ALA A 112 -10.94 6.26 -8.83
CA ALA A 112 -11.67 7.31 -9.53
C ALA A 112 -11.45 8.71 -8.91
N ALA A 113 -11.22 8.76 -7.60
CA ALA A 113 -11.06 9.99 -6.83
C ALA A 113 -9.60 10.50 -6.74
N VAL A 114 -8.61 9.75 -7.24
CA VAL A 114 -7.19 10.21 -7.24
C VAL A 114 -7.05 11.51 -8.02
N PRO A 115 -6.47 12.58 -7.45
CA PRO A 115 -6.29 13.85 -8.14
C PRO A 115 -5.26 13.78 -9.29
N GLY A 116 -5.39 14.70 -10.25
CA GLY A 116 -4.47 14.83 -11.38
C GLY A 116 -4.73 13.81 -12.50
N THR A 117 -3.74 13.68 -13.38
CA THR A 117 -3.76 12.77 -14.53
C THR A 117 -2.52 11.87 -14.44
N PRO A 118 -2.49 10.89 -13.53
CA PRO A 118 -1.29 10.10 -13.28
C PRO A 118 -0.96 9.16 -14.44
N ALA A 119 0.32 8.85 -14.59
CA ALA A 119 0.71 7.58 -15.17
C ALA A 119 0.38 6.46 -14.18
N VAL A 120 -0.24 5.38 -14.64
CA VAL A 120 -0.64 4.24 -13.82
C VAL A 120 0.27 3.06 -14.14
N VAL A 121 0.90 2.49 -13.11
CA VAL A 121 1.61 1.22 -13.21
C VAL A 121 0.94 0.23 -12.26
N MET A 122 0.48 -0.87 -12.80
CA MET A 122 -0.33 -1.82 -12.07
C MET A 122 0.04 -3.26 -12.41
N ALA A 123 -0.35 -4.20 -11.56
CA ALA A 123 -0.06 -5.60 -11.79
C ALA A 123 -0.71 -6.10 -13.10
N ARG A 124 -0.06 -7.05 -13.75
CA ARG A 124 -0.54 -7.64 -15.01
C ARG A 124 -1.97 -8.19 -14.88
N GLY A 125 -2.81 -7.89 -15.87
CA GLY A 125 -4.19 -8.36 -15.93
C GLY A 125 -5.12 -7.65 -14.93
N THR A 126 -4.86 -6.40 -14.60
CA THR A 126 -5.72 -5.61 -13.69
C THR A 126 -6.21 -4.29 -14.29
N SER A 127 -5.72 -3.90 -15.47
CA SER A 127 -6.07 -2.62 -16.10
C SER A 127 -7.54 -2.51 -16.52
N ASP A 128 -8.21 -3.63 -16.77
CA ASP A 128 -9.65 -3.70 -17.05
C ASP A 128 -10.52 -3.30 -15.83
N LEU A 129 -9.92 -3.24 -14.63
CA LEU A 129 -10.58 -2.80 -13.39
C LEU A 129 -10.38 -1.30 -13.12
N LEU A 130 -9.54 -0.63 -13.91
CA LEU A 130 -9.32 0.81 -13.76
C LEU A 130 -10.63 1.56 -14.13
N PRO A 131 -11.12 2.46 -13.28
CA PRO A 131 -12.30 3.25 -13.61
C PRO A 131 -12.04 4.16 -14.81
N ASP A 132 -13.12 4.55 -15.50
CA ASP A 132 -13.04 5.54 -16.57
C ASP A 132 -12.63 6.90 -15.98
N ARG A 133 -11.36 7.25 -16.16
CA ARG A 133 -10.75 8.48 -15.69
C ARG A 133 -9.60 8.90 -16.59
N ALA A 134 -9.27 10.18 -16.57
CA ALA A 134 -8.09 10.68 -17.27
C ALA A 134 -6.79 10.12 -16.65
N THR A 135 -5.97 9.49 -17.48
CA THR A 135 -4.64 8.99 -17.13
C THR A 135 -3.64 9.41 -18.22
N ALA A 136 -2.40 9.71 -17.82
CA ALA A 136 -1.35 10.03 -18.77
C ALA A 136 -0.91 8.78 -19.57
N SER A 137 -0.86 7.65 -18.88
CA SER A 137 -0.57 6.34 -19.47
C SER A 137 -1.00 5.23 -18.50
N VAL A 138 -1.19 4.02 -19.02
CA VAL A 138 -1.42 2.82 -18.22
C VAL A 138 -0.44 1.76 -18.67
N ALA A 139 0.29 1.17 -17.73
CA ALA A 139 1.21 0.05 -17.96
C ALA A 139 0.91 -1.07 -16.98
N GLU A 140 0.70 -2.27 -17.50
CA GLU A 140 0.69 -3.49 -16.70
C GLU A 140 2.10 -4.05 -16.60
N LEU A 141 2.51 -4.38 -15.37
CA LEU A 141 3.86 -4.83 -15.08
C LEU A 141 3.83 -6.21 -14.43
N GLY A 142 4.58 -7.13 -15.03
CA GLY A 142 4.86 -8.43 -14.44
C GLY A 142 6.16 -8.44 -13.65
N TRP A 143 6.49 -9.58 -13.07
CA TRP A 143 7.73 -9.76 -12.32
C TRP A 143 8.97 -9.65 -13.21
N ASN A 144 10.01 -9.02 -12.69
CA ASN A 144 11.28 -8.76 -13.36
C ASN A 144 11.17 -7.91 -14.65
N GLU A 145 10.03 -7.27 -14.85
CA GLU A 145 9.84 -6.28 -15.91
C GLU A 145 10.12 -4.88 -15.40
N THR A 146 10.42 -3.98 -16.31
CA THR A 146 10.71 -2.58 -15.99
C THR A 146 10.00 -1.68 -16.97
N VAL A 147 9.39 -0.60 -16.45
CA VAL A 147 8.84 0.47 -17.27
C VAL A 147 9.47 1.80 -16.89
N ARG A 148 9.81 2.60 -17.87
CA ARG A 148 10.15 4.02 -17.70
C ARG A 148 8.87 4.84 -17.75
N VAL A 149 8.56 5.48 -16.65
CA VAL A 149 7.42 6.39 -16.53
C VAL A 149 7.90 7.80 -16.79
N ARG A 150 7.30 8.47 -17.78
CA ARG A 150 7.57 9.87 -18.10
C ARG A 150 6.47 10.74 -17.54
N THR A 151 6.84 11.76 -16.79
CA THR A 151 5.90 12.74 -16.23
C THR A 151 6.39 14.16 -16.44
N PRO A 152 5.51 15.16 -16.33
CA PRO A 152 5.94 16.56 -16.40
C PRO A 152 6.98 16.96 -15.33
N ARG A 153 7.03 16.19 -14.22
CA ARG A 153 7.99 16.42 -13.12
C ARG A 153 9.28 15.58 -13.27
N GLY A 154 9.47 14.95 -14.42
CA GLY A 154 10.61 14.11 -14.75
C GLY A 154 10.29 12.62 -14.72
N ASP A 155 11.29 11.82 -14.98
CA ASP A 155 11.16 10.39 -15.20
C ASP A 155 11.40 9.57 -13.92
N ALA A 156 10.79 8.41 -13.85
CA ALA A 156 11.10 7.36 -12.90
C ALA A 156 11.16 6.00 -13.61
N HIS A 157 11.88 5.04 -13.03
CA HIS A 157 11.80 3.64 -13.45
C HIS A 157 11.06 2.85 -12.40
N VAL A 158 10.13 2.02 -12.85
CA VAL A 158 9.37 1.11 -11.98
C VAL A 158 9.69 -0.31 -12.38
N HIS A 159 10.20 -1.10 -11.43
CA HIS A 159 10.50 -2.51 -11.62
C HIS A 159 9.47 -3.35 -10.87
N GLY A 160 8.91 -4.37 -11.52
CA GLY A 160 8.02 -5.35 -10.90
C GLY A 160 8.82 -6.40 -10.13
N LEU A 161 8.46 -6.60 -8.87
CA LEU A 161 9.08 -7.58 -7.99
C LEU A 161 8.20 -8.82 -7.85
N GLU A 162 8.83 -9.99 -7.90
CA GLU A 162 8.17 -11.23 -7.53
C GLU A 162 7.94 -11.25 -6.03
N VAL A 163 6.69 -11.50 -5.63
CA VAL A 163 6.27 -11.64 -4.24
C VAL A 163 5.44 -12.91 -4.10
N ARG A 164 5.14 -13.32 -2.88
CA ARG A 164 4.34 -14.51 -2.62
C ARG A 164 2.96 -14.14 -2.14
N HIS A 165 2.04 -14.01 -3.08
CA HIS A 165 0.65 -13.66 -2.79
C HIS A 165 -0.30 -14.38 -3.73
N TRP A 166 -1.52 -13.91 -3.85
CA TRP A 166 -2.50 -14.31 -4.86
C TRP A 166 -3.30 -13.06 -5.25
N ALA A 167 -3.97 -13.13 -6.40
CA ALA A 167 -4.85 -12.05 -6.82
C ALA A 167 -6.11 -12.63 -7.44
N ALA A 168 -7.23 -12.24 -6.91
CA ALA A 168 -8.53 -12.47 -7.52
C ALA A 168 -9.50 -11.45 -6.93
N ARG A 169 -10.27 -10.77 -7.77
CA ARG A 169 -11.34 -9.90 -7.32
C ARG A 169 -12.63 -10.68 -7.09
N VAL A 170 -12.84 -11.68 -7.93
CA VAL A 170 -13.93 -12.64 -7.81
C VAL A 170 -13.39 -14.06 -7.93
N ARG A 171 -14.15 -15.05 -7.46
CA ARG A 171 -13.68 -16.43 -7.36
C ARG A 171 -13.10 -17.04 -8.66
N ARG A 172 -13.41 -16.47 -9.83
CA ARG A 172 -13.02 -17.02 -11.14
C ARG A 172 -11.88 -16.29 -11.84
N ASP A 173 -11.44 -15.15 -11.33
CA ASP A 173 -10.39 -14.35 -11.98
C ASP A 173 -9.01 -14.51 -11.34
N THR A 174 -8.65 -15.75 -11.03
CA THR A 174 -7.35 -16.14 -10.42
C THR A 174 -6.15 -15.95 -11.35
N TRP A 175 -6.37 -15.54 -12.59
CA TRP A 175 -5.34 -15.23 -13.60
C TRP A 175 -4.72 -13.83 -13.40
N ARG A 176 -5.31 -13.00 -12.57
CA ARG A 176 -4.80 -11.65 -12.30
C ARG A 176 -3.46 -11.70 -11.58
N GLY A 177 -2.54 -10.86 -12.03
CA GLY A 177 -1.22 -10.75 -11.45
C GLY A 177 -1.21 -9.99 -10.12
N TYR A 178 -0.11 -10.13 -9.43
CA TYR A 178 0.25 -9.37 -8.23
C TYR A 178 1.75 -9.09 -8.26
N THR A 179 2.18 -7.98 -7.67
CA THR A 179 3.58 -7.55 -7.74
C THR A 179 3.91 -6.59 -6.60
N GLY A 180 5.14 -6.64 -6.14
CA GLY A 180 5.77 -5.50 -5.48
C GLY A 180 6.43 -4.59 -6.51
N PHE A 181 6.95 -3.45 -6.06
CA PHE A 181 7.60 -2.48 -6.95
C PHE A 181 8.94 -2.02 -6.37
N VAL A 182 9.90 -1.76 -7.24
CA VAL A 182 10.98 -0.83 -6.95
C VAL A 182 10.75 0.42 -7.78
N VAL A 183 10.73 1.56 -7.12
CA VAL A 183 10.72 2.86 -7.79
C VAL A 183 12.12 3.44 -7.70
N GLU A 184 12.71 3.74 -8.86
CA GLU A 184 14.02 4.36 -8.98
C GLU A 184 13.89 5.76 -9.60
N ARG A 185 14.52 6.75 -8.93
CA ARG A 185 14.63 8.12 -9.39
C ARG A 185 15.88 8.77 -8.82
N GLU A 186 16.59 9.56 -9.62
CA GLU A 186 17.81 10.29 -9.21
C GLU A 186 18.83 9.36 -8.50
N GLY A 187 18.97 8.12 -8.96
CA GLY A 187 19.88 7.13 -8.37
C GLY A 187 19.46 6.57 -7.01
N ARG A 188 18.32 6.99 -6.48
CA ARG A 188 17.75 6.48 -5.22
C ARG A 188 16.61 5.50 -5.51
N ARG A 189 16.34 4.61 -4.56
CA ARG A 189 15.35 3.54 -4.74
C ARG A 189 14.51 3.33 -3.51
N LEU A 190 13.20 3.11 -3.75
CA LEU A 190 12.24 2.68 -2.73
C LEU A 190 11.73 1.29 -3.10
N LEU A 191 11.63 0.40 -2.12
CA LEU A 191 11.00 -0.90 -2.25
C LEU A 191 9.58 -0.81 -1.69
N ILE A 192 8.59 -1.26 -2.47
CA ILE A 192 7.19 -1.33 -2.08
C ILE A 192 6.78 -2.79 -2.24
N GLY A 193 6.58 -3.48 -1.12
CA GLY A 193 6.35 -4.93 -1.09
C GLY A 193 5.02 -5.35 -1.71
N GLY A 194 3.99 -4.48 -1.68
CA GLY A 194 2.62 -4.95 -1.88
C GLY A 194 2.27 -5.95 -0.79
N ASP A 195 1.34 -6.86 -1.05
CA ASP A 195 1.08 -7.98 -0.15
C ASP A 195 1.98 -9.17 -0.46
N THR A 196 2.50 -9.81 0.58
CA THR A 196 3.37 -10.97 0.45
C THR A 196 3.35 -11.85 1.70
N ALA A 197 3.40 -13.17 1.50
CA ALA A 197 3.83 -14.09 2.54
C ALA A 197 5.36 -14.05 2.70
N ASP A 198 5.86 -14.69 3.75
CA ASP A 198 7.29 -14.89 3.94
C ASP A 198 7.90 -15.65 2.75
N THR A 199 8.98 -15.11 2.21
CA THR A 199 9.64 -15.64 1.01
C THR A 199 11.10 -15.26 0.94
N PRO A 200 12.00 -16.15 0.47
CA PRO A 200 13.41 -15.84 0.27
C PRO A 200 13.68 -14.88 -0.90
N LEU A 201 12.70 -14.57 -1.74
CA LEU A 201 12.86 -13.71 -2.93
C LEU A 201 13.42 -12.32 -2.60
N PHE A 202 13.16 -11.78 -1.41
CA PHE A 202 13.67 -10.47 -1.00
C PHE A 202 15.19 -10.42 -0.91
N ARG A 203 15.86 -11.56 -0.72
CA ARG A 203 17.32 -11.64 -0.84
C ARG A 203 17.79 -11.38 -2.28
N ASP A 204 17.05 -11.89 -3.26
CA ASP A 204 17.37 -11.69 -4.67
C ASP A 204 17.05 -10.26 -5.11
N HIS A 205 16.03 -9.63 -4.50
CA HIS A 205 15.69 -8.24 -4.76
C HIS A 205 16.77 -7.26 -4.30
N ARG A 206 17.72 -7.67 -3.44
CA ARG A 206 18.89 -6.87 -3.07
C ARG A 206 19.70 -6.37 -4.27
N ARG A 207 19.66 -7.08 -5.41
CA ARG A 207 20.31 -6.63 -6.65
C ARG A 207 19.78 -5.28 -7.17
N HIS A 208 18.57 -4.92 -6.82
CA HIS A 208 17.95 -3.64 -7.16
C HIS A 208 18.22 -2.54 -6.12
N GLY A 209 18.88 -2.86 -5.00
CA GLY A 209 19.24 -1.91 -3.93
C GLY A 209 20.49 -1.07 -4.24
N PRO A 210 20.98 -0.28 -3.27
CA PRO A 210 20.41 -0.14 -1.94
C PRO A 210 19.05 0.59 -1.95
N PHE A 211 18.20 0.30 -0.94
CA PHE A 211 16.90 0.94 -0.80
C PHE A 211 16.90 1.93 0.38
N GLU A 212 16.39 3.13 0.13
CA GLU A 212 16.18 4.13 1.18
C GLU A 212 15.16 3.68 2.21
N ALA A 213 14.11 3.03 1.74
CA ALA A 213 13.07 2.44 2.57
C ALA A 213 12.45 1.21 1.90
N ALA A 214 11.99 0.26 2.72
CA ALA A 214 11.08 -0.80 2.33
C ALA A 214 9.72 -0.57 2.98
N VAL A 215 8.70 -0.38 2.15
CA VAL A 215 7.29 -0.30 2.54
C VAL A 215 6.73 -1.72 2.53
N MET A 216 6.46 -2.30 3.69
CA MET A 216 6.17 -3.72 3.86
C MET A 216 4.87 -3.97 4.63
N PRO A 217 4.06 -4.94 4.22
CA PRO A 217 2.85 -5.33 4.94
C PRO A 217 3.23 -6.06 6.23
N ILE A 218 2.51 -5.77 7.33
CA ILE A 218 2.74 -6.42 8.63
C ILE A 218 1.47 -6.98 9.25
N GLY A 219 0.32 -6.92 8.58
CA GLY A 219 -0.97 -7.37 9.09
C GLY A 219 -1.61 -8.47 8.25
N ALA A 220 -2.81 -8.87 8.66
CA ALA A 220 -3.63 -9.91 8.02
C ALA A 220 -3.00 -11.31 8.00
N TYR A 221 -2.16 -11.68 8.98
CA TYR A 221 -1.49 -12.97 9.00
C TYR A 221 -2.30 -14.09 9.70
N ASP A 222 -3.23 -13.80 10.60
CA ASP A 222 -4.06 -14.82 11.24
C ASP A 222 -5.51 -14.83 10.65
N PRO A 223 -5.90 -15.84 9.88
CA PRO A 223 -5.24 -17.12 9.59
C PRO A 223 -4.52 -17.14 8.23
N TRP A 224 -4.28 -15.99 7.58
CA TRP A 224 -3.88 -15.90 6.19
C TRP A 224 -2.36 -15.95 5.97
N ILE A 225 -1.60 -16.55 6.90
CA ILE A 225 -0.13 -16.62 6.88
C ILE A 225 0.47 -17.23 5.59
N SER A 226 -0.30 -17.98 4.82
CA SER A 226 0.15 -18.51 3.52
C SER A 226 0.29 -17.43 2.44
N ASN A 227 -0.37 -16.27 2.64
CA ASN A 227 -0.43 -15.16 1.69
C ASN A 227 0.02 -13.82 2.30
N HIS A 228 0.19 -13.76 3.62
CA HIS A 228 0.67 -12.61 4.37
C HIS A 228 1.81 -13.02 5.29
N CYS A 229 2.53 -12.07 5.84
CA CYS A 229 3.65 -12.33 6.74
C CYS A 229 3.45 -11.71 8.12
N THR A 230 4.13 -12.26 9.12
CA THR A 230 4.20 -11.62 10.44
C THR A 230 5.11 -10.38 10.39
N PRO A 231 5.02 -9.48 11.37
CA PRO A 231 5.90 -8.32 11.44
C PRO A 231 7.39 -8.68 11.43
N GLU A 232 7.79 -9.75 12.12
CA GLU A 232 9.18 -10.23 12.18
C GLU A 232 9.65 -10.74 10.81
N GLN A 233 8.78 -11.44 10.08
CA GLN A 233 9.09 -11.90 8.72
C GLN A 233 9.21 -10.72 7.76
N ALA A 234 8.36 -9.71 7.88
CA ALA A 234 8.43 -8.50 7.08
C ALA A 234 9.74 -7.73 7.31
N VAL A 235 10.16 -7.58 8.58
CA VAL A 235 11.45 -6.98 8.94
C VAL A 235 12.61 -7.80 8.36
N ALA A 236 12.59 -9.12 8.52
CA ALA A 236 13.63 -10.00 7.99
C ALA A 236 13.74 -9.94 6.45
N MET A 237 12.60 -9.83 5.74
CA MET A 237 12.58 -9.64 4.28
C MET A 237 13.17 -8.28 3.88
N ALA A 238 12.82 -7.20 4.58
CA ALA A 238 13.39 -5.87 4.34
C ALA A 238 14.91 -5.85 4.57
N ASP A 239 15.40 -6.56 5.60
CA ASP A 239 16.84 -6.74 5.89
C ASP A 239 17.53 -7.54 4.79
N ALA A 240 16.92 -8.63 4.36
CA ALA A 240 17.43 -9.44 3.27
C ALA A 240 17.58 -8.64 1.97
N ALA A 241 16.62 -7.74 1.68
CA ALA A 241 16.69 -6.82 0.56
C ALA A 241 17.72 -5.69 0.74
N GLY A 242 18.16 -5.41 1.97
CA GLY A 242 19.14 -4.35 2.27
C GLY A 242 18.52 -2.96 2.36
N ALA A 243 17.30 -2.86 2.84
CA ALA A 243 16.64 -1.57 3.03
C ALA A 243 17.12 -0.84 4.28
N ARG A 244 17.33 0.48 4.19
CA ARG A 244 17.79 1.32 5.29
C ARG A 244 16.70 1.58 6.32
N LEU A 245 15.48 1.88 5.87
CA LEU A 245 14.32 2.12 6.72
C LEU A 245 13.24 1.07 6.48
N PHE A 246 12.49 0.79 7.53
CA PHE A 246 11.32 -0.08 7.50
C PHE A 246 10.06 0.76 7.69
N VAL A 247 9.15 0.72 6.73
CA VAL A 247 7.86 1.42 6.73
C VAL A 247 6.75 0.38 6.76
N PRO A 248 6.13 0.13 7.92
CA PRO A 248 5.06 -0.83 8.07
C PRO A 248 3.75 -0.29 7.46
N ILE A 249 3.07 -1.14 6.73
CA ILE A 249 1.73 -0.89 6.17
C ILE A 249 0.80 -2.08 6.43
N HIS A 250 -0.44 -2.00 5.94
CA HIS A 250 -1.43 -3.08 5.97
C HIS A 250 -1.85 -3.48 7.40
N HIS A 251 -1.91 -2.52 8.31
CA HIS A 251 -2.37 -2.71 9.70
C HIS A 251 -3.24 -1.54 10.15
N GLN A 252 -3.91 -1.64 11.30
CA GLN A 252 -4.70 -0.59 11.97
C GLN A 252 -5.82 0.06 11.13
N SER A 253 -6.02 -0.29 9.86
CA SER A 253 -6.96 0.38 8.96
C SER A 253 -8.28 -0.38 8.79
N PHE A 254 -8.21 -1.67 8.50
CA PHE A 254 -9.36 -2.55 8.35
C PHE A 254 -9.17 -3.82 9.16
N ARG A 255 -10.28 -4.39 9.65
CA ARG A 255 -10.24 -5.69 10.30
C ARG A 255 -10.41 -6.80 9.25
N LEU A 256 -9.30 -7.28 8.72
CA LEU A 256 -9.25 -8.33 7.69
C LEU A 256 -8.89 -9.71 8.25
N SER A 257 -8.53 -9.78 9.51
CA SER A 257 -7.91 -10.93 10.16
C SER A 257 -8.32 -11.04 11.63
N ARG A 258 -7.71 -11.94 12.38
CA ARG A 258 -8.07 -12.25 13.77
C ARG A 258 -7.12 -11.65 14.79
N GLU A 259 -5.89 -11.32 14.40
CA GLU A 259 -4.93 -10.70 15.31
C GLU A 259 -5.45 -9.38 15.86
N PRO A 260 -5.09 -9.01 17.09
CA PRO A 260 -5.41 -7.72 17.67
C PRO A 260 -4.90 -6.56 16.79
N VAL A 261 -5.71 -5.51 16.64
CA VAL A 261 -5.45 -4.40 15.70
C VAL A 261 -4.07 -3.75 15.87
N ARG A 262 -3.58 -3.67 17.10
CA ARG A 262 -2.28 -3.05 17.40
C ARG A 262 -1.12 -4.05 17.48
N GLU A 263 -1.39 -5.33 17.58
CA GLU A 263 -0.36 -6.36 17.70
C GLU A 263 0.69 -6.27 16.58
N PRO A 264 0.33 -6.07 15.29
CA PRO A 264 1.33 -6.01 14.22
C PRO A 264 2.38 -4.92 14.45
N ILE A 265 1.95 -3.70 14.80
CA ILE A 265 2.91 -2.60 15.01
C ILE A 265 3.71 -2.78 16.31
N GLU A 266 3.09 -3.27 17.38
CA GLU A 266 3.77 -3.53 18.65
C GLU A 266 4.88 -4.60 18.48
N ARG A 267 4.65 -5.63 17.67
CA ARG A 267 5.64 -6.65 17.33
C ARG A 267 6.78 -6.08 16.47
N ALA A 268 6.46 -5.24 15.48
CA ALA A 268 7.48 -4.57 14.68
C ALA A 268 8.35 -3.63 15.53
N GLU A 269 7.74 -2.88 16.45
CA GLU A 269 8.43 -2.02 17.42
C GLU A 269 9.37 -2.83 18.34
N ALA A 270 8.88 -3.94 18.86
CA ALA A 270 9.67 -4.82 19.71
C ALA A 270 10.88 -5.42 18.96
N MET A 271 10.69 -5.83 17.70
CA MET A 271 11.75 -6.36 16.85
C MET A 271 12.85 -5.33 16.57
N LEU A 272 12.46 -4.08 16.32
CA LEU A 272 13.37 -3.00 15.95
C LEU A 272 13.77 -2.09 17.13
N ALA A 273 13.45 -2.47 18.37
CA ALA A 273 13.67 -1.64 19.56
C ALA A 273 15.14 -1.24 19.77
N ARG A 274 16.10 -2.06 19.31
CA ARG A 274 17.55 -1.79 19.40
C ARG A 274 18.10 -1.00 18.21
N GLU A 275 17.32 -0.83 17.15
CA GLU A 275 17.72 -0.16 15.91
C GLU A 275 17.04 1.21 15.83
N GLN A 276 17.57 2.19 16.58
CA GLN A 276 17.00 3.53 16.65
C GLN A 276 16.86 4.16 15.26
N GLY A 277 15.67 4.69 14.96
CA GLY A 277 15.39 5.35 13.70
C GLY A 277 15.14 4.43 12.50
N ARG A 278 15.20 3.09 12.68
CA ARG A 278 14.96 2.12 11.62
C ARG A 278 13.46 2.00 11.26
N LEU A 279 12.60 2.01 12.25
CA LEU A 279 11.15 1.95 12.10
C LEU A 279 10.58 3.35 11.85
N ALA A 280 9.88 3.53 10.75
CA ALA A 280 9.24 4.79 10.37
C ALA A 280 7.73 4.62 10.17
N LEU A 281 6.95 5.70 10.39
CA LEU A 281 5.51 5.77 10.12
C LEU A 281 4.67 4.73 10.92
N ARG A 282 4.72 4.82 12.24
CA ARG A 282 4.03 3.91 13.17
C ARG A 282 2.52 4.11 13.22
N ASP A 283 2.10 5.37 13.07
CA ASP A 283 0.70 5.78 13.16
C ASP A 283 0.20 6.39 11.84
N LEU A 284 -1.10 6.25 11.58
CA LEU A 284 -1.72 6.81 10.39
C LEU A 284 -1.50 8.34 10.33
N GLY A 285 -1.14 8.82 9.16
CA GLY A 285 -0.90 10.23 8.88
C GLY A 285 0.49 10.73 9.27
N GLN A 286 1.34 9.92 9.92
CA GLN A 286 2.72 10.30 10.14
C GLN A 286 3.46 10.53 8.81
N THR A 287 4.39 11.47 8.84
CA THR A 287 5.25 11.85 7.71
C THR A 287 6.70 11.71 8.11
N ILE A 288 7.54 11.20 7.22
CA ILE A 288 8.99 11.17 7.37
C ILE A 288 9.65 11.79 6.14
N VAL A 289 10.69 12.60 6.37
CA VAL A 289 11.60 13.09 5.34
C VAL A 289 12.88 12.25 5.44
N LEU A 290 13.24 11.60 4.36
CA LEU A 290 14.50 10.87 4.28
C LEU A 290 15.61 11.87 4.02
N ALA A 291 16.66 11.83 4.86
CA ALA A 291 17.81 12.67 4.65
C ALA A 291 18.43 12.43 3.27
N SER A 292 18.74 13.50 2.57
CA SER A 292 19.43 13.51 1.27
C SER A 292 20.85 12.92 1.40
#